data_885e6e61659884afd0a8d211c7f9e3f4
#
_entry.id   885e6e61659884afd0a8d211c7f9e3f4
#
_cell.length_a   1.000
_cell.length_b   1.000
_cell.length_c   1.000
_cell.angle_alpha   90.00
_cell.angle_beta   90.00
_cell.angle_gamma   90.00
#
_symmetry.space_group_name_H-M   'P 1'
#
loop_
_entity.id
_entity.type
_entity.pdbx_description
1 polymer ?
#
loop_
_entity_poly.entity_id
_entity_poly.type
_entity_poly.pdbx_seq_one_letter_code
_entity_poly.pdbx_strand_id
1 'polypeptide(L)'
;PKNIEGYYQETGRAGRDGEPADAWMTYGLADVVNQRRMIDESTAGEDFKRLQVGKLDALLAMCESLECRRQRLLGYFGEPSPPCGNCDNCLHPPVRWDATESARKALSCVYRFRQHSGIGYGAGHLIDVLRGKSTDKTKERGHEQLSTFGIGADLSEAQWRGVIRQLIAQGHLASEGEYNTLALTDSARAVLRGEVAIELREPREPSPRVRGARSKPGAGSLKVPRAAATLDASGQARFSALK
;
A
#
# COMPACT_ATOMS: atom_id res chain seq x y z
N PRO A 1 -9.11 5.43 4.63
CA PRO A 1 -9.84 5.72 3.38
C PRO A 1 -9.96 4.48 2.49
N LYS A 2 -11.08 4.35 1.77
CA LYS A 2 -11.33 3.22 0.86
C LYS A 2 -10.72 3.43 -0.53
N ASN A 3 -10.46 4.67 -0.89
CA ASN A 3 -9.94 5.09 -2.19
C ASN A 3 -9.28 6.48 -2.11
N ILE A 4 -8.70 6.94 -3.22
CA ILE A 4 -7.95 8.20 -3.26
C ILE A 4 -8.84 9.43 -3.02
N GLU A 5 -10.09 9.41 -3.47
CA GLU A 5 -11.02 10.51 -3.24
C GLU A 5 -11.43 10.61 -1.76
N GLY A 6 -11.69 9.44 -1.13
CA GLY A 6 -11.90 9.37 0.31
C GLY A 6 -10.70 9.87 1.11
N TYR A 7 -9.49 9.50 0.69
CA TYR A 7 -8.26 10.03 1.30
C TYR A 7 -8.19 11.55 1.20
N TYR A 8 -8.45 12.11 0.02
CA TYR A 8 -8.46 13.56 -0.18
C TYR A 8 -9.48 14.26 0.71
N GLN A 9 -10.71 13.74 0.79
CA GLN A 9 -11.76 14.28 1.62
C GLN A 9 -11.47 14.21 3.13
N GLU A 10 -10.88 13.09 3.58
CA GLU A 10 -10.55 12.89 4.99
C GLU A 10 -9.41 13.81 5.41
N THR A 11 -8.34 13.87 4.63
CA THR A 11 -7.17 14.72 4.91
C THR A 11 -7.47 16.20 4.73
N GLY A 12 -8.35 16.57 3.80
CA GLY A 12 -8.81 17.95 3.60
C GLY A 12 -9.65 18.53 4.76
N ARG A 13 -9.94 17.75 5.80
CA ARG A 13 -10.58 18.24 7.02
C ARG A 13 -9.58 18.77 8.04
N ALA A 14 -8.33 18.37 7.94
CA ALA A 14 -7.26 18.84 8.82
C ALA A 14 -6.81 20.26 8.43
N GLY A 15 -6.37 21.05 9.41
CA GLY A 15 -5.84 22.39 9.19
C GLY A 15 -6.88 23.44 8.77
N ARG A 16 -8.20 23.22 8.98
CA ARG A 16 -9.26 24.18 8.65
C ARG A 16 -9.26 25.42 9.55
N ASP A 17 -8.62 25.32 10.69
CA ASP A 17 -8.35 26.40 11.63
C ASP A 17 -7.11 27.23 11.27
N GLY A 18 -6.41 26.86 10.19
CA GLY A 18 -5.16 27.48 9.75
C GLY A 18 -3.92 26.95 10.46
N GLU A 19 -4.09 26.02 11.40
CA GLU A 19 -2.97 25.41 12.11
C GLU A 19 -2.31 24.28 11.30
N PRO A 20 -1.02 24.02 11.51
CA PRO A 20 -0.33 22.89 10.89
C PRO A 20 -1.00 21.55 11.25
N ALA A 21 -1.17 20.67 10.27
CA ALA A 21 -1.78 19.38 10.47
C ALA A 21 -1.05 18.29 9.68
N ASP A 22 -0.89 17.13 10.32
CA ASP A 22 -0.28 15.95 9.71
C ASP A 22 -1.35 14.91 9.31
N ALA A 23 -1.19 14.36 8.11
CA ALA A 23 -2.01 13.25 7.64
C ALA A 23 -1.21 11.95 7.70
N TRP A 24 -1.66 11.02 8.53
CA TRP A 24 -1.06 9.72 8.70
C TRP A 24 -1.95 8.60 8.16
N MET A 25 -1.35 7.69 7.40
CA MET A 25 -2.02 6.48 6.94
C MET A 25 -1.07 5.29 7.03
N THR A 26 -1.57 4.19 7.58
CA THR A 26 -0.88 2.89 7.55
C THR A 26 -1.73 1.89 6.77
N TYR A 27 -1.09 1.01 6.03
CA TYR A 27 -1.75 -0.07 5.32
C TYR A 27 -0.79 -1.24 5.11
N GLY A 28 -1.34 -2.41 4.89
CA GLY A 28 -0.60 -3.61 4.55
C GLY A 28 -1.26 -4.36 3.39
N LEU A 29 -0.61 -5.44 2.93
CA LEU A 29 -1.15 -6.24 1.84
C LEU A 29 -2.54 -6.82 2.17
N ALA A 30 -2.79 -7.15 3.45
CA ALA A 30 -4.10 -7.64 3.90
C ALA A 30 -5.20 -6.59 3.73
N ASP A 31 -4.90 -5.32 3.94
CA ASP A 31 -5.88 -4.23 3.77
C ASP A 31 -6.26 -4.07 2.29
N VAL A 32 -5.26 -4.15 1.39
CA VAL A 32 -5.48 -4.12 -0.07
C VAL A 32 -6.39 -5.25 -0.50
N VAL A 33 -6.08 -6.47 -0.05
CA VAL A 33 -6.84 -7.69 -0.32
C VAL A 33 -8.29 -7.55 0.16
N ASN A 34 -8.49 -7.08 1.39
CA ASN A 34 -9.83 -6.89 1.96
C ASN A 34 -10.63 -5.83 1.20
N GLN A 35 -10.01 -4.70 0.82
CA GLN A 35 -10.70 -3.66 0.06
C GLN A 35 -11.12 -4.16 -1.32
N ARG A 36 -10.27 -4.91 -2.03
CA ARG A 36 -10.63 -5.53 -3.32
C ARG A 36 -11.78 -6.50 -3.16
N ARG A 37 -11.73 -7.39 -2.18
CA ARG A 37 -12.82 -8.32 -1.89
C ARG A 37 -14.15 -7.60 -1.64
N MET A 38 -14.15 -6.53 -0.84
CA MET A 38 -15.37 -5.73 -0.60
C MET A 38 -15.94 -5.10 -1.87
N ILE A 39 -15.08 -4.73 -2.83
CA ILE A 39 -15.52 -4.22 -4.13
C ILE A 39 -16.13 -5.36 -4.95
N ASP A 40 -15.47 -6.52 -5.01
CA ASP A 40 -15.89 -7.68 -5.80
C ASP A 40 -17.22 -8.27 -5.30
N GLU A 41 -17.39 -8.37 -3.97
CA GLU A 41 -18.61 -8.87 -3.32
C GLU A 41 -19.78 -7.86 -3.35
N SER A 42 -19.55 -6.61 -3.78
CA SER A 42 -20.63 -5.63 -3.87
C SER A 42 -21.66 -6.03 -4.93
N THR A 43 -22.92 -5.66 -4.71
CA THR A 43 -24.01 -5.89 -5.67
C THR A 43 -24.00 -4.92 -6.85
N ALA A 44 -23.01 -4.04 -6.94
CA ALA A 44 -22.89 -3.05 -8.00
C ALA A 44 -22.51 -3.69 -9.34
N GLY A 45 -22.86 -3.02 -10.43
CA GLY A 45 -22.50 -3.47 -11.78
C GLY A 45 -20.96 -3.44 -12.02
N GLU A 46 -20.53 -4.24 -12.99
CA GLU A 46 -19.09 -4.44 -13.29
C GLU A 46 -18.34 -3.14 -13.64
N ASP A 47 -18.99 -2.18 -14.30
CA ASP A 47 -18.36 -0.89 -14.61
C ASP A 47 -18.08 -0.07 -13.35
N PHE A 48 -19.00 -0.12 -12.38
CA PHE A 48 -18.79 0.52 -11.08
C PHE A 48 -17.67 -0.16 -10.30
N LYS A 49 -17.62 -1.50 -10.28
CA LYS A 49 -16.54 -2.25 -9.64
C LYS A 49 -15.19 -1.88 -10.23
N ARG A 50 -15.08 -1.86 -11.56
CA ARG A 50 -13.85 -1.42 -12.27
C ARG A 50 -13.42 -0.01 -11.88
N LEU A 51 -14.37 0.91 -11.77
CA LEU A 51 -14.11 2.27 -11.33
C LEU A 51 -13.58 2.30 -9.89
N GLN A 52 -14.18 1.54 -8.97
CA GLN A 52 -13.74 1.47 -7.57
C GLN A 52 -12.35 0.84 -7.44
N VAL A 53 -12.05 -0.21 -8.21
CA VAL A 53 -10.72 -0.81 -8.29
C VAL A 53 -9.71 0.24 -8.77
N GLY A 54 -9.99 0.98 -9.83
CA GLY A 54 -9.11 2.03 -10.34
C GLY A 54 -8.83 3.14 -9.31
N LYS A 55 -9.86 3.54 -8.53
CA LYS A 55 -9.68 4.52 -7.44
C LYS A 55 -8.86 3.97 -6.28
N LEU A 56 -8.97 2.69 -5.96
CA LEU A 56 -8.13 2.02 -4.97
C LEU A 56 -6.68 1.92 -5.47
N ASP A 57 -6.48 1.54 -6.71
CA ASP A 57 -5.15 1.43 -7.33
C ASP A 57 -4.44 2.78 -7.38
N ALA A 58 -5.16 3.87 -7.65
CA ALA A 58 -4.61 5.22 -7.58
C ALA A 58 -4.15 5.60 -6.16
N LEU A 59 -4.91 5.20 -5.12
CA LEU A 59 -4.49 5.37 -3.73
C LEU A 59 -3.21 4.59 -3.43
N LEU A 60 -3.15 3.33 -3.84
CA LEU A 60 -1.98 2.47 -3.64
C LEU A 60 -0.75 3.01 -4.38
N ALA A 61 -0.92 3.45 -5.62
CA ALA A 61 0.12 4.09 -6.41
C ALA A 61 0.67 5.36 -5.73
N MET A 62 -0.21 6.18 -5.12
CA MET A 62 0.21 7.32 -4.31
C MET A 62 1.00 6.86 -3.07
N CYS A 63 0.56 5.81 -2.38
CA CYS A 63 1.23 5.31 -1.16
C CYS A 63 2.59 4.68 -1.44
N GLU A 64 2.79 4.05 -2.57
CA GLU A 64 4.07 3.45 -2.97
C GLU A 64 4.91 4.37 -3.85
N SER A 65 4.41 5.56 -4.19
CA SER A 65 5.13 6.52 -5.03
C SER A 65 6.52 6.86 -4.46
N LEU A 66 7.47 7.00 -5.38
CA LEU A 66 8.81 7.54 -5.12
C LEU A 66 8.85 9.07 -5.22
N GLU A 67 7.78 9.66 -5.73
CA GLU A 67 7.62 11.10 -5.97
C GLU A 67 6.81 11.76 -4.84
N CYS A 68 6.67 13.07 -4.92
CA CYS A 68 5.87 13.85 -3.98
C CYS A 68 4.43 13.34 -3.90
N ARG A 69 3.96 13.08 -2.69
CA ARG A 69 2.59 12.58 -2.44
C ARG A 69 1.53 13.54 -2.93
N ARG A 70 1.73 14.85 -2.72
CA ARG A 70 0.77 15.87 -3.16
C ARG A 70 0.71 15.98 -4.67
N GLN A 71 1.85 15.88 -5.37
CA GLN A 71 1.84 15.84 -6.84
C GLN A 71 1.01 14.66 -7.37
N ARG A 72 1.18 13.48 -6.78
CA ARG A 72 0.39 12.30 -7.17
C ARG A 72 -1.08 12.48 -6.88
N LEU A 73 -1.43 13.05 -5.72
CA LEU A 73 -2.81 13.27 -5.32
C LEU A 73 -3.50 14.29 -6.24
N LEU A 74 -2.88 15.43 -6.47
CA LEU A 74 -3.44 16.49 -7.33
C LEU A 74 -3.45 16.07 -8.80
N GLY A 75 -2.41 15.37 -9.24
CA GLY A 75 -2.35 14.81 -10.60
C GLY A 75 -3.48 13.82 -10.90
N TYR A 76 -3.97 13.08 -9.90
CA TYR A 76 -5.17 12.24 -10.07
C TYR A 76 -6.41 13.05 -10.43
N PHE A 77 -6.52 14.28 -9.91
CA PHE A 77 -7.61 15.22 -10.24
C PHE A 77 -7.31 16.08 -11.48
N GLY A 78 -6.20 15.81 -12.18
CA GLY A 78 -5.80 16.58 -13.39
C GLY A 78 -5.12 17.91 -13.07
N GLU A 79 -4.76 18.16 -11.80
CA GLU A 79 -4.11 19.40 -11.37
C GLU A 79 -2.58 19.19 -11.26
N PRO A 80 -1.78 19.79 -12.16
CA PRO A 80 -0.33 19.74 -12.05
C PRO A 80 0.14 20.61 -10.88
N SER A 81 1.10 20.12 -10.11
CA SER A 81 1.68 20.89 -8.99
C SER A 81 3.18 20.61 -8.86
N PRO A 82 3.97 21.58 -8.35
CA PRO A 82 5.35 21.32 -7.97
C PRO A 82 5.42 20.42 -6.72
N PRO A 83 6.59 19.86 -6.39
CA PRO A 83 6.80 19.15 -5.13
C PRO A 83 6.41 20.03 -3.93
N CYS A 84 5.69 19.44 -2.95
CA CYS A 84 5.14 20.21 -1.83
C CYS A 84 6.16 20.61 -0.77
N GLY A 85 7.34 19.98 -0.74
CA GLY A 85 8.38 20.26 0.25
C GLY A 85 8.10 19.77 1.67
N ASN A 86 6.89 19.27 1.97
CA ASN A 86 6.47 18.92 3.34
C ASN A 86 5.90 17.49 3.51
N CYS A 87 5.77 16.69 2.46
CA CYS A 87 5.41 15.28 2.62
C CYS A 87 6.65 14.43 2.96
N ASP A 88 6.42 13.22 3.44
CA ASP A 88 7.48 12.27 3.80
C ASP A 88 8.49 12.04 2.66
N ASN A 89 8.01 11.93 1.41
CA ASN A 89 8.88 11.75 0.25
C ASN A 89 9.70 13.01 -0.11
N CYS A 90 9.21 14.21 0.20
CA CYS A 90 9.98 15.44 -0.01
C CYS A 90 11.00 15.67 1.10
N LEU A 91 10.64 15.38 2.36
CA LEU A 91 11.51 15.57 3.51
C LEU A 91 12.57 14.46 3.62
N HIS A 92 12.17 13.23 3.31
CA HIS A 92 12.99 12.02 3.38
C HIS A 92 12.82 11.21 2.11
N PRO A 93 13.44 11.60 0.99
CA PRO A 93 13.32 10.90 -0.28
C PRO A 93 13.58 9.40 -0.11
N PRO A 94 12.70 8.55 -0.64
CA PRO A 94 12.88 7.10 -0.52
C PRO A 94 14.12 6.65 -1.30
N VAL A 95 14.87 5.74 -0.72
CA VAL A 95 15.95 5.05 -1.42
C VAL A 95 15.31 4.18 -2.50
N ARG A 96 15.79 4.36 -3.74
CA ARG A 96 15.38 3.56 -4.90
C ARG A 96 16.38 2.43 -5.08
N TRP A 97 15.88 1.28 -5.51
CA TRP A 97 16.73 0.19 -5.92
C TRP A 97 16.19 -0.46 -7.19
N ASP A 98 17.11 -0.98 -8.00
CA ASP A 98 16.74 -1.78 -9.16
C ASP A 98 16.23 -3.14 -8.69
N ALA A 99 14.93 -3.30 -8.75
CA ALA A 99 14.22 -4.51 -8.35
C ALA A 99 13.84 -5.39 -9.55
N THR A 100 14.38 -5.12 -10.73
CA THR A 100 14.00 -5.81 -11.97
C THR A 100 14.12 -7.32 -11.84
N GLU A 101 15.21 -7.83 -11.27
CA GLU A 101 15.40 -9.26 -11.07
C GLU A 101 14.39 -9.83 -10.06
N SER A 102 14.18 -9.15 -8.92
CA SER A 102 13.20 -9.57 -7.91
C SER A 102 11.78 -9.54 -8.47
N ALA A 103 11.44 -8.54 -9.24
CA ALA A 103 10.15 -8.46 -9.93
C ALA A 103 9.98 -9.65 -10.89
N ARG A 104 10.98 -9.94 -11.72
CA ARG A 104 10.96 -11.09 -12.64
C ARG A 104 10.85 -12.42 -11.91
N LYS A 105 11.55 -12.63 -10.79
CA LYS A 105 11.40 -13.82 -9.93
C LYS A 105 9.95 -13.98 -9.46
N ALA A 106 9.34 -12.91 -8.92
CA ALA A 106 7.96 -12.95 -8.44
C ALA A 106 6.95 -13.21 -9.57
N LEU A 107 7.04 -12.46 -10.67
CA LEU A 107 6.15 -12.60 -11.81
C LEU A 107 6.29 -13.97 -12.49
N SER A 108 7.52 -14.48 -12.62
CA SER A 108 7.77 -15.83 -13.14
C SER A 108 7.15 -16.91 -12.26
N CYS A 109 7.22 -16.76 -10.94
CA CYS A 109 6.61 -17.72 -10.02
C CYS A 109 5.09 -17.74 -10.14
N VAL A 110 4.44 -16.58 -10.25
CA VAL A 110 2.99 -16.47 -10.50
C VAL A 110 2.62 -17.12 -11.85
N TYR A 111 3.44 -16.89 -12.89
CA TYR A 111 3.25 -17.54 -14.18
C TYR A 111 3.34 -19.07 -14.08
N ARG A 112 4.35 -19.60 -13.38
CA ARG A 112 4.57 -21.05 -13.20
C ARG A 112 3.45 -21.71 -12.43
N PHE A 113 2.83 -21.05 -11.45
CA PHE A 113 1.65 -21.57 -10.76
C PHE A 113 0.49 -21.85 -11.74
N ARG A 114 0.19 -20.87 -12.59
CA ARG A 114 -0.87 -21.05 -13.59
C ARG A 114 -0.52 -22.09 -14.63
N GLN A 115 0.74 -22.15 -15.04
CA GLN A 115 1.20 -23.17 -16.00
C GLN A 115 1.14 -24.59 -15.41
N HIS A 116 1.47 -24.75 -14.13
CA HIS A 116 1.54 -26.06 -13.47
C HIS A 116 0.15 -26.62 -13.11
N SER A 117 -0.73 -25.80 -12.57
CA SER A 117 -2.01 -26.25 -12.00
C SER A 117 -3.25 -25.51 -12.53
N GLY A 118 -3.08 -24.50 -13.38
CA GLY A 118 -4.19 -23.62 -13.81
C GLY A 118 -4.70 -22.68 -12.72
N ILE A 119 -4.19 -22.78 -11.49
CA ILE A 119 -4.68 -22.09 -10.31
C ILE A 119 -3.70 -20.99 -9.88
N GLY A 120 -4.24 -19.85 -9.46
CA GLY A 120 -3.46 -18.79 -8.79
C GLY A 120 -3.33 -19.05 -7.29
N TYR A 121 -2.30 -18.45 -6.69
CA TYR A 121 -2.04 -18.54 -5.24
C TYR A 121 -1.84 -17.15 -4.65
N GLY A 122 -2.15 -17.01 -3.36
CA GLY A 122 -1.96 -15.77 -2.63
C GLY A 122 -0.49 -15.46 -2.33
N ALA A 123 -0.23 -14.23 -1.92
CA ALA A 123 1.12 -13.72 -1.67
C ALA A 123 1.93 -14.54 -0.65
N GLY A 124 1.29 -15.07 0.40
CA GLY A 124 1.99 -15.91 1.39
C GLY A 124 2.61 -17.14 0.77
N HIS A 125 1.83 -17.87 -0.04
CA HIS A 125 2.31 -19.06 -0.72
C HIS A 125 3.38 -18.74 -1.80
N LEU A 126 3.21 -17.65 -2.53
CA LEU A 126 4.22 -17.15 -3.45
C LEU A 126 5.58 -16.93 -2.75
N ILE A 127 5.55 -16.28 -1.59
CA ILE A 127 6.75 -16.01 -0.79
C ILE A 127 7.38 -17.29 -0.27
N ASP A 128 6.58 -18.25 0.20
CA ASP A 128 7.11 -19.56 0.66
C ASP A 128 7.85 -20.28 -0.47
N VAL A 129 7.28 -20.31 -1.68
CA VAL A 129 7.93 -20.92 -2.86
C VAL A 129 9.19 -20.16 -3.27
N LEU A 130 9.14 -18.83 -3.38
CA LEU A 130 10.33 -18.02 -3.74
C LEU A 130 11.47 -18.20 -2.74
N ARG A 131 11.17 -18.34 -1.47
CA ARG A 131 12.19 -18.54 -0.43
C ARG A 131 12.63 -20.00 -0.25
N GLY A 132 12.07 -20.92 -1.02
CA GLY A 132 12.38 -22.34 -0.90
C GLY A 132 11.91 -22.97 0.41
N LYS A 133 10.81 -22.44 0.97
CA LYS A 133 10.27 -22.92 2.23
C LYS A 133 9.34 -24.11 1.98
N SER A 134 9.77 -25.28 2.45
CA SER A 134 8.99 -26.50 2.39
C SER A 134 7.86 -26.48 3.41
N THR A 135 6.63 -26.34 2.94
CA THR A 135 5.40 -26.38 3.72
C THR A 135 4.53 -27.53 3.22
N ASP A 136 3.55 -27.98 4.03
CA ASP A 136 2.63 -29.02 3.59
C ASP A 136 1.96 -28.64 2.26
N LYS A 137 1.56 -27.37 2.12
CA LYS A 137 0.95 -26.85 0.91
C LYS A 137 1.89 -26.87 -0.32
N THR A 138 3.21 -26.58 -0.14
CA THR A 138 4.17 -26.62 -1.25
C THR A 138 4.40 -28.06 -1.71
N LYS A 139 4.42 -29.02 -0.78
CA LYS A 139 4.55 -30.46 -1.04
C LYS A 139 3.32 -31.03 -1.76
N GLU A 140 2.14 -30.83 -1.18
CA GLU A 140 0.87 -31.32 -1.75
C GLU A 140 0.62 -30.81 -3.17
N ARG A 141 1.08 -29.60 -3.48
CA ARG A 141 0.92 -28.96 -4.79
C ARG A 141 2.07 -29.23 -5.75
N GLY A 142 3.12 -29.95 -5.30
CA GLY A 142 4.30 -30.22 -6.11
C GLY A 142 5.14 -28.99 -6.46
N HIS A 143 4.97 -27.88 -5.73
CA HIS A 143 5.63 -26.61 -6.03
C HIS A 143 7.12 -26.59 -5.67
N GLU A 144 7.62 -27.57 -4.93
CA GLU A 144 9.05 -27.77 -4.69
C GLU A 144 9.81 -28.15 -5.97
N GLN A 145 9.10 -28.66 -6.98
CA GLN A 145 9.67 -29.05 -8.28
C GLN A 145 9.70 -27.89 -9.29
N LEU A 146 9.07 -26.75 -8.95
CA LEU A 146 9.08 -25.59 -9.84
C LEU A 146 10.50 -25.00 -9.94
N SER A 147 10.89 -24.59 -11.14
CA SER A 147 12.16 -23.88 -11.37
C SER A 147 12.27 -22.57 -10.59
N THR A 148 11.16 -22.09 -10.02
CA THR A 148 11.09 -20.88 -9.19
C THR A 148 11.13 -21.17 -7.69
N PHE A 149 11.30 -22.42 -7.28
CA PHE A 149 11.45 -22.76 -5.87
C PHE A 149 12.83 -22.35 -5.36
N GLY A 150 12.86 -21.50 -4.34
CA GLY A 150 14.10 -21.07 -3.69
C GLY A 150 14.89 -19.98 -4.42
N ILE A 151 14.46 -19.52 -5.61
CA ILE A 151 15.22 -18.49 -6.37
C ILE A 151 15.24 -17.11 -5.71
N GLY A 152 14.39 -16.88 -4.74
CA GLY A 152 14.23 -15.63 -3.99
C GLY A 152 14.63 -15.75 -2.52
N ALA A 153 15.48 -16.71 -2.16
CA ALA A 153 15.92 -16.90 -0.78
C ALA A 153 16.79 -15.73 -0.24
N ASP A 154 17.31 -14.91 -1.14
CA ASP A 154 18.09 -13.69 -0.87
C ASP A 154 17.29 -12.60 -0.14
N LEU A 155 15.95 -12.56 -0.30
CA LEU A 155 15.10 -11.60 0.37
C LEU A 155 14.31 -12.24 1.53
N SER A 156 14.15 -11.46 2.60
CA SER A 156 13.30 -11.84 3.73
C SER A 156 11.81 -11.84 3.35
N GLU A 157 10.98 -12.46 4.17
CA GLU A 157 9.52 -12.44 3.95
C GLU A 157 8.96 -11.01 3.94
N ALA A 158 9.45 -10.15 4.82
CA ALA A 158 9.01 -8.75 4.90
C ALA A 158 9.37 -7.97 3.63
N GLN A 159 10.58 -8.19 3.10
CA GLN A 159 11.02 -7.58 1.84
C GLN A 159 10.19 -8.07 0.66
N TRP A 160 9.92 -9.37 0.55
CA TRP A 160 9.03 -9.92 -0.49
C TRP A 160 7.61 -9.36 -0.41
N ARG A 161 7.06 -9.18 0.80
CA ARG A 161 5.76 -8.51 0.97
C ARG A 161 5.78 -7.08 0.44
N GLY A 162 6.88 -6.37 0.66
CA GLY A 162 7.10 -5.02 0.12
C GLY A 162 7.17 -5.01 -1.42
N VAL A 163 7.93 -5.93 -2.02
CA VAL A 163 8.04 -6.08 -3.49
C VAL A 163 6.67 -6.38 -4.11
N ILE A 164 5.95 -7.38 -3.58
CA ILE A 164 4.63 -7.77 -4.11
C ILE A 164 3.65 -6.60 -4.04
N ARG A 165 3.61 -5.87 -2.92
CA ARG A 165 2.73 -4.72 -2.73
C ARG A 165 3.02 -3.62 -3.76
N GLN A 166 4.29 -3.34 -4.02
CA GLN A 166 4.69 -2.34 -5.00
C GLN A 166 4.40 -2.80 -6.44
N LEU A 167 4.56 -4.09 -6.76
CA LEU A 167 4.17 -4.64 -8.07
C LEU A 167 2.65 -4.56 -8.30
N ILE A 168 1.84 -4.72 -7.25
CA ILE A 168 0.39 -4.49 -7.32
C ILE A 168 0.11 -3.00 -7.54
N ALA A 169 0.78 -2.11 -6.81
CA ALA A 169 0.59 -0.67 -6.94
C ALA A 169 1.05 -0.12 -8.31
N GLN A 170 2.04 -0.74 -8.93
CA GLN A 170 2.49 -0.42 -10.30
C GLN A 170 1.66 -1.10 -11.40
N GLY A 171 0.70 -1.94 -11.01
CA GLY A 171 -0.20 -2.61 -11.94
C GLY A 171 0.42 -3.79 -12.68
N HIS A 172 1.52 -4.38 -12.20
CA HIS A 172 2.12 -5.61 -12.77
C HIS A 172 1.51 -6.89 -12.21
N LEU A 173 0.92 -6.80 -11.02
CA LEU A 173 0.16 -7.86 -10.38
C LEU A 173 -1.25 -7.36 -10.04
N ALA A 174 -2.22 -8.26 -10.13
CA ALA A 174 -3.57 -8.05 -9.61
C ALA A 174 -3.88 -9.12 -8.56
N SER A 175 -4.77 -8.80 -7.62
CA SER A 175 -5.37 -9.77 -6.72
C SER A 175 -6.77 -10.10 -7.25
N GLU A 176 -7.07 -11.38 -7.44
CA GLU A 176 -8.31 -11.85 -8.06
C GLU A 176 -9.05 -12.87 -7.19
N GLY A 177 -10.37 -12.84 -7.29
CA GLY A 177 -11.29 -13.82 -6.72
C GLY A 177 -11.38 -13.82 -5.20
N GLU A 178 -12.23 -14.65 -4.67
CA GLU A 178 -12.53 -14.79 -3.24
C GLU A 178 -11.30 -15.15 -2.38
N TYR A 179 -10.36 -15.91 -2.96
CA TYR A 179 -9.14 -16.35 -2.27
C TYR A 179 -7.96 -15.39 -2.43
N ASN A 180 -8.17 -14.22 -3.05
CA ASN A 180 -7.14 -13.20 -3.26
C ASN A 180 -5.87 -13.77 -3.90
N THR A 181 -6.03 -14.54 -4.94
CA THR A 181 -4.94 -15.12 -5.70
C THR A 181 -4.27 -14.05 -6.55
N LEU A 182 -2.96 -14.16 -6.72
CA LEU A 182 -2.22 -13.24 -7.55
C LEU A 182 -2.30 -13.65 -9.03
N ALA A 183 -2.52 -12.66 -9.87
CA ALA A 183 -2.54 -12.81 -11.32
C ALA A 183 -1.62 -11.81 -11.99
N LEU A 184 -1.08 -12.19 -13.14
CA LEU A 184 -0.30 -11.29 -13.99
C LEU A 184 -1.25 -10.38 -14.76
N THR A 185 -0.88 -9.12 -14.87
CA THR A 185 -1.52 -8.17 -15.77
C THR A 185 -0.81 -8.15 -17.13
N ASP A 186 -1.35 -7.44 -18.10
CA ASP A 186 -0.69 -7.31 -19.41
C ASP A 186 0.66 -6.61 -19.32
N SER A 187 0.83 -5.65 -18.40
CA SER A 187 2.08 -4.94 -18.18
C SER A 187 3.22 -5.83 -17.65
N ALA A 188 2.89 -6.95 -16.98
CA ALA A 188 3.87 -7.90 -16.48
C ALA A 188 4.69 -8.58 -17.60
N ARG A 189 4.13 -8.68 -18.81
CA ARG A 189 4.80 -9.33 -19.95
C ARG A 189 6.08 -8.60 -20.36
N ALA A 190 6.05 -7.28 -20.39
CA ALA A 190 7.22 -6.46 -20.75
C ALA A 190 8.35 -6.62 -19.71
N VAL A 191 7.99 -6.71 -18.42
CA VAL A 191 8.96 -6.96 -17.33
C VAL A 191 9.57 -8.36 -17.45
N LEU A 192 8.77 -9.40 -17.71
CA LEU A 192 9.23 -10.77 -17.87
C LEU A 192 10.18 -10.93 -19.07
N ARG A 193 9.95 -10.17 -20.15
CA ARG A 193 10.84 -10.16 -21.32
C ARG A 193 12.11 -9.35 -21.11
N GLY A 194 12.19 -8.56 -20.02
CA GLY A 194 13.32 -7.67 -19.76
C GLY A 194 13.28 -6.36 -20.57
N GLU A 195 12.13 -6.00 -21.12
CA GLU A 195 11.94 -4.78 -21.90
C GLU A 195 11.77 -3.54 -20.99
N VAL A 196 11.38 -3.75 -19.74
CA VAL A 196 11.14 -2.71 -18.74
C VAL A 196 11.90 -3.02 -17.45
N ALA A 197 12.69 -2.06 -17.00
CA ALA A 197 13.31 -2.10 -15.68
C ALA A 197 12.31 -1.66 -14.61
N ILE A 198 12.39 -2.28 -13.44
CA ILE A 198 11.52 -2.01 -12.31
C ILE A 198 12.31 -1.34 -11.18
N GLU A 199 12.02 -0.09 -10.93
CA GLU A 199 12.49 0.62 -9.75
C GLU A 199 11.45 0.54 -8.64
N LEU A 200 11.87 0.10 -7.46
CA LEU A 200 11.05 0.04 -6.26
C LEU A 200 11.67 0.89 -5.14
N ARG A 201 10.84 1.24 -4.19
CA ARG A 201 11.30 1.74 -2.89
C ARG A 201 12.00 0.60 -2.15
N GLU A 202 13.19 0.86 -1.64
CA GLU A 202 13.91 -0.13 -0.83
C GLU A 202 13.02 -0.59 0.35
N PRO A 203 12.88 -1.91 0.53
CA PRO A 203 12.10 -2.44 1.65
C PRO A 203 12.76 -2.04 2.96
N ARG A 204 12.09 -1.19 3.74
CA ARG A 204 12.58 -0.88 5.09
C ARG A 204 12.51 -2.15 5.92
N GLU A 205 13.65 -2.56 6.49
CA GLU A 205 13.62 -3.53 7.55
C GLU A 205 12.81 -2.95 8.73
N PRO A 206 11.90 -3.74 9.31
CA PRO A 206 11.21 -3.29 10.51
C PRO A 206 12.27 -3.00 11.56
N SER A 207 12.42 -1.75 11.97
CA SER A 207 13.26 -1.39 13.10
C SER A 207 12.93 -2.33 14.25
N PRO A 208 13.93 -2.93 14.93
CA PRO A 208 13.65 -3.76 16.09
C PRO A 208 12.75 -2.94 17.01
N ARG A 209 11.54 -3.42 17.26
CA ARG A 209 10.64 -2.79 18.24
C ARG A 209 11.42 -2.74 19.54
N VAL A 210 11.92 -1.57 19.91
CA VAL A 210 12.31 -1.32 21.28
C VAL A 210 11.05 -1.61 22.09
N ARG A 211 11.03 -2.76 22.76
CA ARG A 211 10.01 -3.06 23.75
C ARG A 211 10.20 -2.01 24.85
N GLY A 212 9.61 -0.85 24.62
CA GLY A 212 9.43 0.12 25.69
C GLY A 212 8.74 -0.60 26.83
N ALA A 213 9.41 -0.64 27.96
CA ALA A 213 8.81 -1.15 29.19
C ALA A 213 7.41 -0.53 29.28
N ARG A 214 6.38 -1.36 29.33
CA ARG A 214 5.03 -0.94 29.66
C ARG A 214 5.11 -0.27 31.01
N SER A 215 5.31 1.04 31.04
CA SER A 215 4.97 1.81 32.23
C SER A 215 3.48 1.61 32.44
N LYS A 216 3.12 0.98 33.58
CA LYS A 216 1.74 0.93 34.05
C LYS A 216 1.19 2.36 33.99
N PRO A 217 -0.02 2.58 33.49
CA PRO A 217 -0.62 3.89 33.55
C PRO A 217 -0.83 4.21 35.05
N GLY A 218 0.11 4.99 35.60
CA GLY A 218 -0.12 5.67 36.86
C GLY A 218 -1.30 6.60 36.63
N ALA A 219 -2.30 6.50 37.52
CA ALA A 219 -3.44 7.40 37.56
C ALA A 219 -2.97 8.84 37.89
N GLY A 220 -2.46 9.51 36.88
CA GLY A 220 -2.11 10.92 36.88
C GLY A 220 -2.81 11.55 35.69
N SER A 221 -4.00 12.07 35.91
CA SER A 221 -4.70 12.92 34.97
C SER A 221 -3.81 14.11 34.62
N LEU A 222 -3.09 14.05 33.49
CA LEU A 222 -2.54 15.21 32.84
C LEU A 222 -3.73 16.05 32.34
N LYS A 223 -4.13 17.03 33.15
CA LYS A 223 -4.96 18.12 32.70
C LYS A 223 -4.15 18.85 31.62
N VAL A 224 -4.44 18.52 30.35
CA VAL A 224 -4.04 19.37 29.23
C VAL A 224 -4.64 20.75 29.51
N PRO A 225 -3.83 21.83 29.59
CA PRO A 225 -4.42 23.16 29.71
C PRO A 225 -5.28 23.37 28.45
N ARG A 226 -6.57 23.44 28.64
CA ARG A 226 -7.49 23.90 27.60
C ARG A 226 -7.08 25.36 27.38
N ALA A 227 -6.30 25.64 26.34
CA ALA A 227 -6.11 26.98 25.86
C ALA A 227 -7.53 27.53 25.62
N ALA A 228 -8.00 28.32 26.55
CA ALA A 228 -9.17 29.13 26.34
C ALA A 228 -8.76 30.13 25.24
N ALA A 229 -9.13 29.82 24.00
CA ALA A 229 -9.11 30.81 22.96
C ALA A 229 -10.03 31.94 23.48
N THR A 230 -9.42 33.01 23.97
CA THR A 230 -10.11 34.23 24.29
C THR A 230 -10.55 34.83 22.95
N LEU A 231 -11.74 34.44 22.51
CA LEU A 231 -12.37 35.08 21.38
C LEU A 231 -12.50 36.58 21.76
N ASP A 232 -12.09 37.44 20.86
CA ASP A 232 -12.34 38.86 21.01
C ASP A 232 -13.87 39.16 21.12
N ALA A 233 -14.23 40.33 21.55
CA ALA A 233 -15.64 40.68 21.78
C ALA A 233 -16.51 40.45 20.51
N SER A 234 -15.93 40.57 19.32
CA SER A 234 -16.64 40.35 18.05
C SER A 234 -16.83 38.85 17.76
N GLY A 235 -15.87 38.01 18.12
CA GLY A 235 -15.98 36.56 18.02
C GLY A 235 -16.99 35.97 19.00
N GLN A 236 -17.09 36.53 20.22
CA GLN A 236 -18.08 36.13 21.21
C GLN A 236 -19.51 36.50 20.78
N ALA A 237 -19.71 37.69 20.18
CA ALA A 237 -21.00 38.12 19.65
C ALA A 237 -21.47 37.18 18.51
N ARG A 238 -20.58 36.78 17.60
CA ARG A 238 -20.90 35.83 16.51
C ARG A 238 -21.22 34.42 17.03
N PHE A 239 -20.54 33.97 18.07
CA PHE A 239 -20.80 32.64 18.66
C PHE A 239 -22.13 32.61 19.42
N SER A 240 -22.54 33.73 20.01
CA SER A 240 -23.83 33.87 20.72
C SER A 240 -25.02 33.94 19.74
N ALA A 241 -24.80 34.43 18.51
CA ALA A 241 -25.83 34.51 17.47
C ALA A 241 -26.11 33.18 16.76
N LEU A 242 -25.28 32.14 17.01
CA LEU A 242 -25.42 30.82 16.44
C LEU A 242 -26.07 29.78 17.39
N LYS A 243 -26.50 30.19 18.56
CA LYS A 243 -27.28 29.39 19.50
C LYS A 243 -28.76 29.75 19.37
#